data_766163bcf504f809d0043e83b016a9eb
#
_entry.id   766163bcf504f809d0043e83b016a9eb
#
_cell.length_a   1.000
_cell.length_b   1.000
_cell.length_c   1.000
_cell.angle_alpha   90.00
_cell.angle_beta   90.00
_cell.angle_gamma   90.00
#
_symmetry.space_group_name_H-M   'P 1'
#
loop_
_entity.id
_entity.type
_entity.pdbx_description
1 polymer ?
#
loop_
_entity_poly.entity_id
_entity_poly.type
_entity_poly.pdbx_seq_one_letter_code
_entity_poly.pdbx_strand_id
1 'polypeptide(L)'
;MNKRFTANELYEHAKEHGLIDALHTFFGESARTRIAFSKSACEASIDAINFSARASNALKRSGFMTVGDVIDAITDEKLLHIRNLGDKTYKEIKKRILIYGYEGLSEKEKIAFFIDLIKINAVQACQ
;
A
#
# COMPACT_ATOMS: atom_id res chain seq x y z
N MET A 1 -15.11 -17.55 13.57
CA MET A 1 -16.37 -16.87 13.27
C MET A 1 -16.19 -15.91 12.10
N ASN A 2 -16.98 -16.11 11.07
CA ASN A 2 -16.84 -15.31 9.86
C ASN A 2 -17.59 -14.00 9.97
N LYS A 3 -16.84 -12.92 10.14
CA LYS A 3 -17.41 -11.59 10.00
C LYS A 3 -17.60 -11.34 8.52
N ARG A 4 -18.85 -11.21 8.13
CA ARG A 4 -19.14 -10.82 6.75
C ARG A 4 -19.23 -9.31 6.69
N PHE A 5 -18.46 -8.72 5.82
CA PHE A 5 -18.48 -7.30 5.55
C PHE A 5 -18.41 -7.07 4.06
N THR A 6 -18.89 -5.93 3.62
CA THR A 6 -18.96 -5.59 2.21
C THR A 6 -17.87 -4.60 1.84
N ALA A 7 -17.58 -4.54 0.53
CA ALA A 7 -16.63 -3.55 0.02
C ALA A 7 -17.10 -2.12 0.33
N ASN A 8 -18.41 -1.88 0.31
CA ASN A 8 -18.94 -0.56 0.64
C ASN A 8 -18.68 -0.18 2.08
N GLU A 9 -18.79 -1.14 3.01
CA GLU A 9 -18.49 -0.89 4.42
C GLU A 9 -17.03 -0.52 4.60
N LEU A 10 -16.14 -1.22 3.90
CA LEU A 10 -14.70 -0.92 3.94
C LEU A 10 -14.42 0.47 3.37
N TYR A 11 -15.05 0.79 2.25
CA TYR A 11 -14.88 2.08 1.61
C TYR A 11 -15.33 3.23 2.53
N GLU A 12 -16.50 3.09 3.14
CA GLU A 12 -17.01 4.11 4.06
C GLU A 12 -16.10 4.27 5.29
N HIS A 13 -15.63 3.16 5.83
CA HIS A 13 -14.71 3.19 6.96
C HIS A 13 -13.40 3.90 6.57
N ALA A 14 -12.88 3.60 5.38
CA ALA A 14 -11.65 4.22 4.89
C ALA A 14 -11.81 5.73 4.68
N LYS A 15 -13.01 6.17 4.27
CA LYS A 15 -13.29 7.60 4.11
C LYS A 15 -13.23 8.34 5.45
N GLU A 16 -13.68 7.70 6.51
CA GLU A 16 -13.72 8.33 7.83
C GLU A 16 -12.40 8.19 8.59
N HIS A 17 -11.76 7.04 8.48
CA HIS A 17 -10.62 6.71 9.35
C HIS A 17 -9.32 6.42 8.58
N GLY A 18 -9.36 6.43 7.26
CA GLY A 18 -8.19 6.15 6.44
C GLY A 18 -8.06 4.69 6.04
N LEU A 19 -7.29 4.45 4.99
CA LEU A 19 -7.12 3.11 4.43
C LEU A 19 -6.50 2.14 5.41
N ILE A 20 -5.43 2.56 6.09
CA ILE A 20 -4.68 1.66 6.98
C ILE A 20 -5.57 1.22 8.15
N ASP A 21 -6.36 2.14 8.71
CA ASP A 21 -7.29 1.81 9.79
C ASP A 21 -8.33 0.81 9.31
N ALA A 22 -8.86 1.00 8.10
CA ALA A 22 -9.83 0.06 7.53
C ALA A 22 -9.22 -1.34 7.38
N LEU A 23 -8.00 -1.42 6.88
CA LEU A 23 -7.32 -2.71 6.71
C LEU A 23 -7.11 -3.42 8.04
N HIS A 24 -6.64 -2.68 9.04
CA HIS A 24 -6.41 -3.27 10.38
C HIS A 24 -7.70 -3.72 11.03
N THR A 25 -8.75 -2.89 10.93
CA THR A 25 -10.04 -3.18 11.58
C THR A 25 -10.71 -4.41 10.99
N PHE A 26 -10.69 -4.56 9.68
CA PHE A 26 -11.44 -5.63 9.01
C PHE A 26 -10.61 -6.87 8.71
N PHE A 27 -9.30 -6.73 8.53
CA PHE A 27 -8.45 -7.85 8.11
C PHE A 27 -7.30 -8.14 9.08
N GLY A 28 -6.99 -7.23 10.01
CA GLY A 28 -5.85 -7.38 10.89
C GLY A 28 -4.55 -6.94 10.23
N GLU A 29 -3.44 -7.19 10.90
CA GLU A 29 -2.13 -6.72 10.45
C GLU A 29 -1.58 -7.49 9.25
N SER A 30 -2.08 -8.69 9.02
CA SER A 30 -1.57 -9.57 7.97
C SER A 30 -2.32 -9.47 6.65
N ALA A 31 -3.12 -8.43 6.49
CA ALA A 31 -3.90 -8.25 5.26
C ALA A 31 -3.00 -8.20 4.03
N ARG A 32 -3.34 -9.00 3.03
CA ARG A 32 -2.67 -8.93 1.73
C ARG A 32 -3.35 -7.89 0.88
N THR A 33 -2.55 -7.08 0.21
CA THR A 33 -3.05 -6.03 -0.66
C THR A 33 -2.43 -6.14 -2.04
N ARG A 34 -3.19 -5.72 -3.04
CA ARG A 34 -2.71 -5.64 -4.40
C ARG A 34 -3.36 -4.44 -5.06
N ILE A 35 -2.55 -3.56 -5.61
CA ILE A 35 -3.05 -2.37 -6.26
C ILE A 35 -2.25 -2.13 -7.53
N ALA A 36 -2.96 -1.75 -8.58
CA ALA A 36 -2.34 -1.40 -9.85
C ALA A 36 -2.11 0.10 -9.90
N PHE A 37 -0.93 0.49 -10.37
CA PHE A 37 -0.57 1.89 -10.50
C PHE A 37 -0.60 2.28 -11.97
N SER A 38 -1.12 3.48 -12.27
CA SER A 38 -1.09 4.01 -13.63
C SER A 38 0.36 4.34 -14.00
N LYS A 39 0.60 4.46 -15.30
CA LYS A 39 1.92 4.86 -15.80
C LYS A 39 2.31 6.23 -15.22
N SER A 40 1.36 7.15 -15.20
CA SER A 40 1.57 8.49 -14.65
C SER A 40 1.98 8.44 -13.19
N ALA A 41 1.33 7.60 -12.39
CA ALA A 41 1.68 7.44 -10.98
C ALA A 41 3.09 6.89 -10.81
N CYS A 42 3.47 5.93 -11.65
CA CYS A 42 4.82 5.34 -11.58
C CYS A 42 5.92 6.33 -11.98
N GLU A 43 5.63 7.24 -12.89
CA GLU A 43 6.59 8.25 -13.35
C GLU A 43 6.78 9.39 -12.36
N ALA A 44 5.87 9.54 -11.41
CA ALA A 44 5.97 10.61 -10.42
C ALA A 44 7.22 10.47 -9.56
N SER A 45 7.76 11.60 -9.12
CA SER A 45 8.89 11.62 -8.19
C SER A 45 8.47 11.05 -6.85
N ILE A 46 9.41 10.42 -6.14
CA ILE A 46 9.15 9.96 -4.77
C ILE A 46 8.77 11.11 -3.85
N ASP A 47 9.11 12.35 -4.23
CA ASP A 47 8.74 13.53 -3.45
C ASP A 47 7.22 13.79 -3.48
N ALA A 48 6.50 13.17 -4.41
CA ALA A 48 5.03 13.24 -4.44
C ALA A 48 4.40 12.44 -3.30
N ILE A 49 5.17 11.55 -2.69
CA ILE A 49 4.72 10.75 -1.55
C ILE A 49 5.27 11.36 -0.27
N ASN A 50 4.46 11.39 0.75
CA ASN A 50 4.84 12.00 2.03
C ASN A 50 5.65 11.05 2.91
N PHE A 51 6.83 10.66 2.42
CA PHE A 51 7.76 9.85 3.21
C PHE A 51 8.42 10.69 4.30
N SER A 52 8.82 10.03 5.39
CA SER A 52 9.66 10.69 6.39
C SER A 52 11.00 11.07 5.74
N ALA A 53 11.72 12.00 6.37
CA ALA A 53 13.04 12.41 5.87
C ALA A 53 13.98 11.20 5.81
N ARG A 54 13.93 10.33 6.82
CA ARG A 54 14.77 9.14 6.86
C ARG A 54 14.51 8.21 5.67
N ALA A 55 13.22 7.94 5.40
CA ALA A 55 12.83 7.07 4.29
C ALA A 55 13.22 7.69 2.95
N SER A 56 12.90 8.97 2.76
CA SER A 56 13.20 9.68 1.53
C SER A 56 14.70 9.69 1.25
N ASN A 57 15.51 10.02 2.27
CA ASN A 57 16.96 10.06 2.12
C ASN A 57 17.55 8.68 1.80
N ALA A 58 17.05 7.63 2.45
CA ALA A 58 17.52 6.28 2.18
C ALA A 58 17.23 5.87 0.74
N LEU A 59 16.04 6.18 0.24
CA LEU A 59 15.66 5.86 -1.13
C LEU A 59 16.51 6.62 -2.13
N LYS A 60 16.71 7.92 -1.92
CA LYS A 60 17.50 8.75 -2.81
C LYS A 60 18.96 8.29 -2.86
N ARG A 61 19.53 7.94 -1.71
CA ARG A 61 20.92 7.44 -1.66
C ARG A 61 21.09 6.12 -2.41
N SER A 62 20.01 5.36 -2.49
CA SER A 62 20.02 4.07 -3.20
C SER A 62 19.68 4.21 -4.69
N GLY A 63 19.45 5.44 -5.16
CA GLY A 63 19.19 5.71 -6.56
C GLY A 63 17.73 5.61 -6.98
N PHE A 64 16.81 5.47 -6.02
CA PHE A 64 15.38 5.42 -6.32
C PHE A 64 14.81 6.82 -6.40
N MET A 65 14.39 7.23 -7.58
CA MET A 65 13.94 8.59 -7.82
C MET A 65 12.44 8.68 -8.12
N THR A 66 11.84 7.62 -8.65
CA THR A 66 10.43 7.61 -9.02
C THR A 66 9.65 6.60 -8.17
N VAL A 67 8.33 6.80 -8.13
CA VAL A 67 7.42 5.87 -7.46
C VAL A 67 7.57 4.47 -8.07
N GLY A 68 7.69 4.39 -9.40
CA GLY A 68 7.89 3.12 -10.09
C GLY A 68 9.15 2.40 -9.65
N ASP A 69 10.23 3.13 -9.43
CA ASP A 69 11.48 2.55 -8.92
C ASP A 69 11.25 1.85 -7.58
N VAL A 70 10.50 2.48 -6.70
CA VAL A 70 10.21 1.94 -5.37
C VAL A 70 9.30 0.73 -5.47
N ILE A 71 8.28 0.80 -6.31
CA ILE A 71 7.35 -0.33 -6.52
C ILE A 71 8.12 -1.55 -7.03
N ASP A 72 8.99 -1.36 -8.01
CA ASP A 72 9.82 -2.45 -8.54
C ASP A 72 10.73 -3.03 -7.47
N ALA A 73 11.31 -2.17 -6.64
CA ALA A 73 12.18 -2.61 -5.55
C ALA A 73 11.43 -3.42 -4.49
N ILE A 74 10.17 -3.07 -4.23
CA ILE A 74 9.32 -3.86 -3.31
C ILE A 74 9.03 -5.22 -3.93
N THR A 75 8.63 -5.24 -5.20
CA THR A 75 8.26 -6.46 -5.91
C THR A 75 9.45 -7.42 -6.01
N ASP A 76 10.63 -6.90 -6.29
CA ASP A 76 11.85 -7.69 -6.45
C ASP A 76 12.56 -7.94 -5.12
N GLU A 77 11.99 -7.52 -4.02
CA GLU A 77 12.56 -7.63 -2.68
C GLU A 77 13.90 -6.91 -2.50
N LYS A 78 14.26 -6.04 -3.44
CA LYS A 78 15.49 -5.25 -3.35
C LYS A 78 15.46 -4.23 -2.23
N LEU A 79 14.28 -3.79 -1.84
CA LEU A 79 14.13 -2.82 -0.77
C LEU A 79 14.67 -3.35 0.56
N LEU A 80 14.54 -4.65 0.79
CA LEU A 80 15.06 -5.31 1.99
C LEU A 80 16.58 -5.24 2.09
N HIS A 81 17.26 -5.06 0.97
CA HIS A 81 18.72 -5.07 0.90
C HIS A 81 19.35 -3.68 0.96
N ILE A 82 18.54 -2.65 1.12
CA ILE A 82 19.06 -1.29 1.26
C ILE A 82 19.76 -1.16 2.61
N ARG A 83 21.02 -0.77 2.55
CA ARG A 83 21.85 -0.60 3.73
C ARG A 83 21.25 0.43 4.68
N ASN A 84 21.16 0.08 5.96
CA ASN A 84 20.66 0.95 7.03
C ASN A 84 19.20 1.33 6.91
N LEU A 85 18.42 0.56 6.14
CA LEU A 85 17.00 0.89 5.98
C LEU A 85 16.19 0.62 7.24
N GLY A 86 16.44 -0.47 7.93
CA GLY A 86 15.68 -0.83 9.12
C GLY A 86 14.26 -1.30 8.80
N ASP A 87 13.73 -2.13 9.68
CA ASP A 87 12.42 -2.74 9.50
C ASP A 87 11.28 -1.71 9.56
N LYS A 88 11.38 -0.77 10.49
CA LYS A 88 10.35 0.25 10.68
C LYS A 88 10.23 1.16 9.44
N THR A 89 11.37 1.56 8.88
CA THR A 89 11.39 2.41 7.69
C THR A 89 10.89 1.64 6.46
N TYR A 90 11.26 0.36 6.35
CA TYR A 90 10.78 -0.50 5.29
C TYR A 90 9.25 -0.60 5.31
N LYS A 91 8.67 -0.82 6.47
CA LYS A 91 7.22 -0.88 6.63
C LYS A 91 6.55 0.45 6.31
N GLU A 92 7.17 1.55 6.69
CA GLU A 92 6.68 2.89 6.38
C GLU A 92 6.60 3.10 4.87
N ILE A 93 7.66 2.73 4.15
CA ILE A 93 7.71 2.89 2.70
C ILE A 93 6.59 2.12 2.02
N LYS A 94 6.40 0.86 2.40
CA LYS A 94 5.34 0.02 1.83
C LYS A 94 3.96 0.60 2.10
N LYS A 95 3.74 1.07 3.31
CA LYS A 95 2.46 1.65 3.72
C LYS A 95 2.16 2.92 2.92
N ARG A 96 3.14 3.81 2.78
CA ARG A 96 2.95 5.07 2.06
C ARG A 96 2.71 4.85 0.57
N ILE A 97 3.38 3.87 -0.03
CA ILE A 97 3.15 3.51 -1.43
C ILE A 97 1.70 3.03 -1.61
N LEU A 98 1.22 2.19 -0.71
CA LEU A 98 -0.15 1.68 -0.78
C LEU A 98 -1.16 2.83 -0.68
N ILE A 99 -0.96 3.72 0.28
CA ILE A 99 -1.84 4.88 0.47
C ILE A 99 -1.87 5.74 -0.79
N TYR A 100 -0.70 6.01 -1.35
CA TYR A 100 -0.59 6.82 -2.56
C TYR A 100 -1.37 6.22 -3.73
N GLY A 101 -1.21 4.91 -3.94
CA GLY A 101 -1.94 4.22 -5.00
C GLY A 101 -3.44 4.23 -4.78
N TYR A 102 -3.87 3.98 -3.55
CA TYR A 102 -5.29 3.97 -3.20
C TYR A 102 -5.92 5.35 -3.40
N GLU A 103 -5.26 6.40 -2.91
CA GLU A 103 -5.81 7.75 -3.00
C GLU A 103 -5.90 8.26 -4.44
N GLY A 104 -5.11 7.69 -5.34
CA GLY A 104 -5.18 8.02 -6.75
C GLY A 104 -6.33 7.35 -7.50
N LEU A 105 -7.06 6.44 -6.86
CA LEU A 105 -8.17 5.74 -7.47
C LEU A 105 -9.45 6.56 -7.40
N SER A 106 -10.34 6.37 -8.39
CA SER A 106 -11.68 6.92 -8.35
C SER A 106 -12.50 6.18 -7.28
N GLU A 107 -13.65 6.71 -6.93
CA GLU A 107 -14.55 6.05 -5.97
C GLU A 107 -14.86 4.62 -6.41
N LYS A 108 -15.21 4.45 -7.68
CA LYS A 108 -15.54 3.13 -8.24
C LYS A 108 -14.35 2.18 -8.14
N GLU A 109 -13.16 2.68 -8.45
CA GLU A 109 -11.94 1.87 -8.38
C GLU A 109 -11.57 1.52 -6.94
N LYS A 110 -11.83 2.41 -6.00
CA LYS A 110 -11.60 2.13 -4.58
C LYS A 110 -12.49 0.99 -4.09
N ILE A 111 -13.75 1.01 -4.50
CA ILE A 111 -14.68 -0.06 -4.14
C ILE A 111 -14.23 -1.38 -4.77
N ALA A 112 -13.81 -1.34 -6.04
CA ALA A 112 -13.28 -2.53 -6.73
C ALA A 112 -12.04 -3.07 -6.03
N PHE A 113 -11.19 -2.17 -5.53
CA PHE A 113 -10.01 -2.54 -4.74
C PHE A 113 -10.41 -3.36 -3.52
N PHE A 114 -11.44 -2.91 -2.80
CA PHE A 114 -11.90 -3.64 -1.61
C PHE A 114 -12.57 -4.96 -1.97
N ILE A 115 -13.27 -5.05 -3.09
CA ILE A 115 -13.83 -6.32 -3.57
C ILE A 115 -12.72 -7.33 -3.80
N ASP A 116 -11.66 -6.92 -4.48
CA ASP A 116 -10.50 -7.76 -4.75
C ASP A 116 -9.80 -8.18 -3.45
N LEU A 117 -9.67 -7.23 -2.53
CA LEU A 117 -9.04 -7.44 -1.24
C LEU A 117 -9.77 -8.51 -0.42
N ILE A 118 -11.10 -8.44 -0.41
CA ILE A 118 -11.92 -9.43 0.28
C ILE A 118 -11.68 -10.82 -0.30
N LYS A 119 -11.62 -10.92 -1.63
CA LYS A 119 -11.38 -12.20 -2.30
C LYS A 119 -10.01 -12.78 -1.96
N ILE A 120 -8.97 -11.95 -2.01
CA ILE A 120 -7.60 -12.37 -1.73
C ILE A 120 -7.48 -12.91 -0.30
N ASN A 121 -8.06 -12.19 0.66
CA ASN A 121 -7.94 -12.57 2.06
C ASN A 121 -8.88 -13.72 2.44
N ALA A 122 -10.01 -13.85 1.76
CA ALA A 122 -10.93 -14.98 1.98
C ALA A 122 -10.30 -16.31 1.56
N VAL A 123 -9.60 -16.30 0.43
CA VAL A 123 -8.90 -17.51 -0.05
C VAL A 123 -7.89 -17.99 1.00
N GLN A 124 -7.17 -17.05 1.62
CA GLN A 124 -6.22 -17.40 2.66
C GLN A 124 -6.88 -17.95 3.91
N ALA A 125 -8.02 -17.37 4.28
CA ALA A 125 -8.73 -17.80 5.47
C ALA A 125 -9.26 -19.22 5.35
N CYS A 126 -9.48 -19.69 4.12
CA CYS A 126 -9.97 -21.03 3.86
C CYS A 126 -8.87 -22.09 3.87
N GLN A 127 -7.64 -21.68 3.93
CA GLN A 127 -6.50 -22.59 3.99
C GLN A 127 -6.03 -22.80 5.42
#